data_e6a2446a29cd27deb7c6860f65d10820
#
_entry.id   e6a2446a29cd27deb7c6860f65d10820
#
_cell.length_a   1.000
_cell.length_b   1.000
_cell.length_c   1.000
_cell.angle_alpha   90.00
_cell.angle_beta   90.00
_cell.angle_gamma   90.00
#
_symmetry.space_group_name_H-M   'P 1'
#
loop_
_entity.id
_entity.type
_entity.pdbx_description
1 polymer ?
#
loop_
_entity_poly.entity_id
_entity_poly.type
_entity_poly.pdbx_seq_one_letter_code
_entity_poly.pdbx_strand_id
1 'polypeptide(L)'
;WVLVNYWATWCPPCLEELPELEVFHSNSEGTAVVLGVNMEDIGPDSLRAFVDEQFLSFPILLAGASPNADQRVGPVNALPTSYLISPGGEIVARQEDTVTADGIRKFIRAYEARNAG
;
A
#
# COMPACT_ATOMS: atom_id res chain seq x y z
N TRP A 1 -0.48 -7.41 10.21
CA TRP A 1 -1.10 -6.30 9.49
C TRP A 1 -0.58 -6.22 8.07
N VAL A 2 -1.47 -5.99 7.11
CA VAL A 2 -1.11 -5.83 5.70
C VAL A 2 -1.74 -4.54 5.18
N LEU A 3 -0.91 -3.65 4.65
CA LEU A 3 -1.37 -2.46 3.94
C LEU A 3 -1.23 -2.72 2.44
N VAL A 4 -2.35 -2.80 1.73
CA VAL A 4 -2.37 -2.95 0.28
C VAL A 4 -2.54 -1.57 -0.33
N ASN A 5 -1.54 -1.11 -1.07
CA ASN A 5 -1.51 0.22 -1.69
C ASN A 5 -1.55 0.08 -3.21
N TYR A 6 -2.57 0.67 -3.83
CA TYR A 6 -2.71 0.72 -5.28
C TYR A 6 -2.14 2.04 -5.78
N TRP A 7 -1.22 1.97 -6.74
CA TRP A 7 -0.43 3.11 -7.19
C TRP A 7 0.00 2.98 -8.65
N ALA A 8 0.59 4.06 -9.19
CA ALA A 8 1.18 4.06 -10.53
C ALA A 8 2.36 5.03 -10.57
N THR A 9 3.31 4.80 -11.48
CA THR A 9 4.50 5.65 -11.61
C THR A 9 4.19 7.04 -12.15
N TRP A 10 3.05 7.20 -12.85
CA TRP A 10 2.63 8.48 -13.42
C TRP A 10 1.75 9.31 -12.46
N CYS A 11 1.51 8.81 -11.27
CA CYS A 11 0.58 9.42 -10.31
C CYS A 11 1.35 10.24 -9.27
N PRO A 12 1.35 11.59 -9.34
CA PRO A 12 2.14 12.40 -8.41
C PRO A 12 1.83 12.16 -6.92
N PRO A 13 0.56 12.11 -6.48
CA PRO A 13 0.29 11.79 -5.07
C PRO A 13 0.80 10.41 -4.65
N CYS A 14 0.78 9.43 -5.57
CA CYS A 14 1.33 8.11 -5.28
C CYS A 14 2.83 8.20 -4.99
N LEU A 15 3.56 8.97 -5.81
CA LEU A 15 4.99 9.13 -5.64
C LEU A 15 5.34 9.85 -4.33
N GLU A 16 4.51 10.79 -3.92
CA GLU A 16 4.71 11.51 -2.66
C GLU A 16 4.58 10.58 -1.45
N GLU A 17 3.74 9.55 -1.53
CA GLU A 17 3.53 8.67 -0.39
C GLU A 17 4.51 7.48 -0.35
N LEU A 18 5.20 7.14 -1.45
CA LEU A 18 6.12 6.00 -1.48
C LEU A 18 7.16 6.03 -0.35
N PRO A 19 7.82 7.16 -0.05
CA PRO A 19 8.75 7.20 1.08
C PRO A 19 8.08 6.92 2.42
N GLU A 20 6.84 7.36 2.60
CA GLU A 20 6.07 7.09 3.82
C GLU A 20 5.75 5.61 3.96
N LEU A 21 5.36 4.97 2.86
CA LEU A 21 5.11 3.53 2.84
C LEU A 21 6.38 2.74 3.15
N GLU A 22 7.51 3.19 2.61
CA GLU A 22 8.80 2.54 2.88
C GLU A 22 9.21 2.66 4.34
N VAL A 23 9.03 3.85 4.94
CA VAL A 23 9.30 4.05 6.37
C VAL A 23 8.43 3.15 7.22
N PHE A 24 7.13 3.08 6.93
CA PHE A 24 6.22 2.21 7.67
C PHE A 24 6.65 0.74 7.55
N HIS A 25 6.90 0.29 6.32
CA HIS A 25 7.28 -1.10 6.05
C HIS A 25 8.58 -1.48 6.77
N SER A 26 9.62 -0.66 6.61
CA SER A 26 10.94 -0.93 7.19
C SER A 26 10.91 -0.96 8.72
N ASN A 27 10.10 -0.11 9.33
CA ASN A 27 10.01 -0.01 10.79
C ASN A 27 9.02 -1.00 11.41
N SER A 28 8.33 -1.77 10.59
CA SER A 28 7.28 -2.68 11.05
C SER A 28 7.61 -4.15 10.81
N GLU A 29 8.86 -4.48 10.56
CA GLU A 29 9.30 -5.84 10.29
C GLU A 29 8.81 -6.79 11.39
N GLY A 30 8.16 -7.88 10.98
CA GLY A 30 7.60 -8.86 11.89
C GLY A 30 6.19 -8.56 12.37
N THR A 31 5.69 -7.32 12.20
CA THR A 31 4.34 -6.93 12.67
C THR A 31 3.43 -6.46 11.54
N ALA A 32 4.00 -5.87 10.51
CA ALA A 32 3.22 -5.36 9.40
C ALA A 32 4.03 -5.41 8.10
N VAL A 33 3.33 -5.46 6.98
CA VAL A 33 3.93 -5.45 5.64
C VAL A 33 3.11 -4.55 4.73
N VAL A 34 3.79 -3.85 3.80
CA VAL A 34 3.16 -3.13 2.71
C VAL A 34 3.24 -3.99 1.46
N LEU A 35 2.13 -4.09 0.72
CA LEU A 35 2.10 -4.67 -0.62
C LEU A 35 1.72 -3.55 -1.59
N GLY A 36 2.64 -3.19 -2.49
CA GLY A 36 2.39 -2.17 -3.49
C GLY A 36 1.87 -2.80 -4.78
N VAL A 37 0.61 -2.51 -5.14
CA VAL A 37 0.00 -3.06 -6.35
C VAL A 37 0.03 -1.99 -7.43
N ASN A 38 0.87 -2.20 -8.44
CA ASN A 38 0.99 -1.26 -9.55
C ASN A 38 -0.14 -1.47 -10.55
N MET A 39 -0.87 -0.39 -10.84
CA MET A 39 -2.09 -0.40 -11.65
C MET A 39 -1.87 0.27 -13.00
N GLU A 40 -0.79 -0.10 -13.70
CA GLU A 40 -0.50 0.47 -15.01
C GLU A 40 0.07 -0.58 -15.96
N ASP A 41 -0.01 -0.28 -17.25
CA ASP A 41 0.57 -1.12 -18.29
C ASP A 41 2.06 -0.77 -18.44
N ILE A 42 2.88 -1.40 -17.63
CA ILE A 42 4.33 -1.18 -17.58
C ILE A 42 5.03 -2.53 -17.63
N GLY A 43 6.17 -2.59 -18.32
CA GLY A 43 6.95 -3.83 -18.36
C GLY A 43 7.59 -4.14 -17.01
N PRO A 44 7.79 -5.44 -16.69
CA PRO A 44 8.39 -5.83 -15.41
C PRO A 44 9.78 -5.22 -15.18
N ASP A 45 10.60 -5.13 -16.23
CA ASP A 45 11.95 -4.58 -16.11
C ASP A 45 11.94 -3.09 -15.83
N SER A 46 11.02 -2.34 -16.48
CA SER A 46 10.87 -0.91 -16.26
C SER A 46 10.36 -0.64 -14.84
N LEU A 47 9.43 -1.43 -14.36
CA LEU A 47 8.93 -1.28 -13.00
C LEU A 47 10.02 -1.61 -11.97
N ARG A 48 10.80 -2.65 -12.21
CA ARG A 48 11.91 -3.01 -11.32
C ARG A 48 12.94 -1.89 -11.23
N ALA A 49 13.30 -1.28 -12.38
CA ALA A 49 14.23 -0.16 -12.40
C ALA A 49 13.69 1.03 -11.59
N PHE A 50 12.40 1.33 -11.73
CA PHE A 50 11.76 2.40 -10.96
C PHE A 50 11.81 2.11 -9.46
N VAL A 51 11.46 0.90 -9.06
CA VAL A 51 11.48 0.47 -7.65
C VAL A 51 12.89 0.61 -7.06
N ASP A 52 13.90 0.22 -7.82
CA ASP A 52 15.29 0.32 -7.38
C ASP A 52 15.72 1.80 -7.23
N GLU A 53 15.33 2.65 -8.16
CA GLU A 53 15.63 4.09 -8.10
C GLU A 53 14.99 4.77 -6.90
N GLN A 54 13.82 4.29 -6.47
CA GLN A 54 13.09 4.84 -5.33
C GLN A 54 13.48 4.18 -4.00
N PHE A 55 14.38 3.22 -4.01
CA PHE A 55 14.86 2.50 -2.82
C PHE A 55 13.70 1.85 -2.03
N LEU A 56 12.75 1.25 -2.73
CA LEU A 56 11.61 0.59 -2.09
C LEU A 56 11.96 -0.87 -1.77
N SER A 57 11.71 -1.29 -0.54
CA SER A 57 11.96 -2.66 -0.10
C SER A 57 10.68 -3.49 0.07
N PHE A 58 9.51 -2.85 0.08
CA PHE A 58 8.26 -3.61 0.19
C PHE A 58 7.93 -4.32 -1.14
N PRO A 59 7.25 -5.47 -1.08
CA PRO A 59 6.87 -6.22 -2.28
C PRO A 59 5.99 -5.41 -3.23
N ILE A 60 6.29 -5.51 -4.52
CA ILE A 60 5.56 -4.83 -5.58
C ILE A 60 4.91 -5.90 -6.47
N LEU A 61 3.61 -5.74 -6.70
CA LEU A 61 2.84 -6.60 -7.58
C LEU A 61 2.44 -5.82 -8.82
N LEU A 62 2.56 -6.45 -9.98
CA LEU A 62 2.19 -5.84 -11.26
C LEU A 62 0.79 -6.34 -11.65
N ALA A 63 -0.21 -5.47 -11.49
CA ALA A 63 -1.60 -5.83 -11.78
C ALA A 63 -2.07 -5.39 -13.16
N GLY A 64 -1.34 -4.50 -13.83
CA GLY A 64 -1.72 -3.97 -15.13
C GLY A 64 -2.77 -2.87 -15.04
N ALA A 65 -3.11 -2.30 -16.20
CA ALA A 65 -4.03 -1.16 -16.30
C ALA A 65 -5.51 -1.55 -16.33
N SER A 66 -5.83 -2.85 -16.28
CA SER A 66 -7.22 -3.30 -16.35
C SER A 66 -8.01 -2.80 -15.14
N PRO A 67 -9.19 -2.19 -15.35
CA PRO A 67 -10.02 -1.75 -14.22
C PRO A 67 -10.51 -2.90 -13.35
N ASN A 68 -10.42 -4.13 -13.84
CA ASN A 68 -10.79 -5.32 -13.09
C ASN A 68 -9.59 -6.06 -12.50
N ALA A 69 -8.38 -5.52 -12.66
CA ALA A 69 -7.17 -6.13 -12.13
C ALA A 69 -7.22 -6.09 -10.60
N ASP A 70 -7.19 -7.24 -10.00
CA ASP A 70 -7.13 -7.45 -8.56
C ASP A 70 -8.12 -6.63 -7.72
N GLN A 71 -9.40 -6.92 -7.90
CA GLN A 71 -10.46 -6.31 -7.07
C GLN A 71 -10.85 -7.17 -5.86
N ARG A 72 -10.03 -8.17 -5.53
CA ARG A 72 -10.33 -9.08 -4.42
C ARG A 72 -10.34 -8.38 -3.06
N VAL A 73 -9.54 -7.34 -2.92
CA VAL A 73 -9.48 -6.56 -1.67
C VAL A 73 -10.61 -5.55 -1.62
N GLY A 74 -10.89 -4.89 -2.74
CA GLY A 74 -11.95 -3.90 -2.83
C GLY A 74 -11.82 -3.03 -4.07
N PRO A 75 -12.78 -2.13 -4.32
CA PRO A 75 -12.76 -1.27 -5.50
C PRO A 75 -11.60 -0.26 -5.45
N VAL A 76 -11.06 0.04 -6.64
CA VAL A 76 -10.02 1.05 -6.84
C VAL A 76 -10.56 2.07 -7.84
N ASN A 77 -11.10 3.18 -7.34
CA ASN A 77 -11.71 4.22 -8.16
C ASN A 77 -10.78 5.40 -8.41
N ALA A 78 -9.74 5.54 -7.61
CA ALA A 78 -8.77 6.62 -7.71
C ALA A 78 -7.42 6.12 -7.18
N LEU A 79 -6.32 6.78 -7.58
CA LEU A 79 -4.98 6.48 -7.08
C LEU A 79 -4.44 7.70 -6.31
N PRO A 80 -3.79 7.48 -5.18
CA PRO A 80 -3.59 6.20 -4.51
C PRO A 80 -4.83 5.75 -3.74
N THR A 81 -5.00 4.43 -3.60
CA THR A 81 -5.99 3.84 -2.70
C THR A 81 -5.29 2.80 -1.85
N SER A 82 -5.52 2.86 -0.55
CA SER A 82 -4.94 1.90 0.39
C SER A 82 -6.03 1.20 1.18
N TYR A 83 -5.82 -0.10 1.41
CA TYR A 83 -6.65 -0.92 2.28
C TYR A 83 -5.78 -1.46 3.41
N LEU A 84 -6.27 -1.38 4.64
CA LEU A 84 -5.56 -1.95 5.79
C LEU A 84 -6.28 -3.20 6.25
N ILE A 85 -5.54 -4.30 6.32
CA ILE A 85 -6.03 -5.63 6.69
C ILE A 85 -5.43 -6.01 8.03
N SER A 86 -6.28 -6.36 8.99
CA SER A 86 -5.85 -6.77 10.33
C SER A 86 -5.21 -8.14 10.32
N PRO A 87 -4.50 -8.54 11.40
CA PRO A 87 -3.95 -9.88 11.51
C PRO A 87 -4.99 -10.99 11.40
N GLY A 88 -6.24 -10.71 11.73
CA GLY A 88 -7.35 -11.65 11.58
C GLY A 88 -7.86 -11.78 10.15
N GLY A 89 -7.33 -11.00 9.19
CA GLY A 89 -7.73 -11.06 7.79
C GLY A 89 -8.90 -10.17 7.44
N GLU A 90 -9.29 -9.26 8.32
CA GLU A 90 -10.40 -8.33 8.06
C GLU A 90 -9.90 -7.01 7.50
N ILE A 91 -10.62 -6.47 6.50
CA ILE A 91 -10.36 -5.13 6.00
C ILE A 91 -10.97 -4.15 7.00
N VAL A 92 -10.11 -3.36 7.66
CA VAL A 92 -10.54 -2.47 8.75
C VAL A 92 -10.48 -1.00 8.38
N ALA A 93 -9.84 -0.65 7.26
CA ALA A 93 -9.77 0.74 6.81
C ALA A 93 -9.54 0.81 5.31
N ARG A 94 -9.98 1.92 4.71
CA ARG A 94 -9.77 2.26 3.30
C ARG A 94 -9.51 3.76 3.21
N GLN A 95 -8.50 4.15 2.44
CA GLN A 95 -8.16 5.55 2.20
C GLN A 95 -7.95 5.78 0.72
N GLU A 96 -8.72 6.70 0.12
CA GLU A 96 -8.59 7.07 -1.30
C GLU A 96 -7.70 8.29 -1.52
N ASP A 97 -6.73 8.50 -0.64
CA ASP A 97 -5.78 9.60 -0.70
C ASP A 97 -4.48 9.11 -0.07
N THR A 98 -3.47 9.98 -0.02
CA THR A 98 -2.17 9.63 0.55
C THR A 98 -2.29 9.25 2.03
N VAL A 99 -1.40 8.35 2.44
CA VAL A 99 -1.27 7.95 3.85
C VAL A 99 0.15 8.30 4.31
N THR A 100 0.32 8.45 5.62
CA THR A 100 1.63 8.66 6.23
C THR A 100 1.97 7.50 7.14
N ALA A 101 3.26 7.25 7.36
CA ALA A 101 3.70 6.21 8.29
C ALA A 101 3.12 6.43 9.68
N ASP A 102 3.14 7.67 10.16
CA ASP A 102 2.60 8.02 11.46
C ASP A 102 1.09 7.80 11.55
N GLY A 103 0.36 8.18 10.49
CA GLY A 103 -1.09 7.99 10.42
C GLY A 103 -1.48 6.52 10.47
N ILE A 104 -0.76 5.67 9.73
CA ILE A 104 -0.99 4.23 9.74
C ILE A 104 -0.75 3.66 11.14
N ARG A 105 0.38 4.02 11.76
CA ARG A 105 0.72 3.53 13.11
C ARG A 105 -0.32 3.96 14.14
N LYS A 106 -0.78 5.21 14.07
CA LYS A 106 -1.81 5.71 14.99
C LYS A 106 -3.13 4.96 14.83
N PHE A 107 -3.53 4.68 13.59
CA PHE A 107 -4.73 3.91 13.33
C PHE A 107 -4.62 2.51 13.93
N ILE A 108 -3.51 1.83 13.67
CA ILE A 108 -3.28 0.47 14.18
C ILE A 108 -3.34 0.47 15.72
N ARG A 109 -2.67 1.42 16.35
CA ARG A 109 -2.65 1.52 17.81
C ARG A 109 -4.05 1.71 18.38
N ALA A 110 -4.84 2.61 17.77
CA ALA A 110 -6.21 2.87 18.20
C ALA A 110 -7.10 1.64 17.99
N TYR A 111 -6.93 0.95 16.87
CA TYR A 111 -7.67 -0.28 16.59
C TYR A 111 -7.35 -1.37 17.63
N GLU A 112 -6.07 -1.58 17.90
CA GLU A 112 -5.62 -2.59 18.86
C GLU A 112 -6.10 -2.30 20.27
N ALA A 113 -6.09 -1.00 20.65
CA ALA A 113 -6.59 -0.57 21.97
C ALA A 113 -8.09 -0.86 22.13
N ARG A 114 -8.90 -0.63 21.08
CA ARG A 114 -10.33 -0.89 21.11
C ARG A 114 -10.66 -2.38 21.14
N ASN A 115 -9.79 -3.21 20.60
CA ASN A 115 -10.02 -4.64 20.42
C ASN A 115 -9.18 -5.50 21.37
N ALA A 116 -8.49 -4.90 22.34
CA ALA A 116 -7.62 -5.59 23.28
C ALA A 116 -8.39 -6.17 24.48
N GLY A 117 -9.66 -5.82 24.61
CA GLY A 117 -10.49 -6.34 25.69
C GLY A 117 -11.20 -7.62 25.33
#